data_c0833ceb52b19129720336a86516ea8b
#
_entry.id   c0833ceb52b19129720336a86516ea8b
#
_cell.length_a   1.000
_cell.length_b   1.000
_cell.length_c   1.000
_cell.angle_alpha   90.00
_cell.angle_beta   90.00
_cell.angle_gamma   90.00
#
_symmetry.space_group_name_H-M   'P 1'
#
loop_
_entity.id
_entity.type
_entity.pdbx_description
1 polymer ?
#
loop_
_entity_poly.entity_id
_entity_poly.type
_entity_poly.pdbx_seq_one_letter_code
_entity_poly.pdbx_strand_id
1 'polypeptide(L)'
;MRRAVFLDRDGVINRAIVRDGKPYPPSNVDELEIVPGAADALARLRDAGYHLVVVTNQPDVARGTRTKQAVEEIHEALVKSGLAVDAFKVCYHDDIDQCNCRKPAPGLLLTTAQEEGIDLTGSFMVGDRWRDVEAGQRAGCTTLFIDRNYAERKPAQPYVRVGSLPEAAEWILSQEAKSR
;
A
#
# COMPACT_ATOMS: atom_id res chain seq x y z
N MET A 1 -19.87 6.07 -7.57
CA MET A 1 -18.68 5.18 -7.65
C MET A 1 -18.11 4.98 -6.26
N ARG A 2 -17.50 3.84 -6.01
CA ARG A 2 -16.86 3.50 -4.73
C ARG A 2 -15.55 4.28 -4.56
N ARG A 3 -15.23 4.71 -3.34
CA ARG A 3 -13.91 5.29 -3.04
C ARG A 3 -13.04 4.26 -2.34
N ALA A 4 -11.74 4.30 -2.57
CA ALA A 4 -10.79 3.35 -2.01
C ALA A 4 -9.63 4.04 -1.28
N VAL A 5 -9.03 3.30 -0.36
CA VAL A 5 -7.67 3.57 0.12
C VAL A 5 -6.79 2.42 -0.38
N PHE A 6 -5.92 2.74 -1.32
CA PHE A 6 -4.86 1.85 -1.75
C PHE A 6 -3.70 1.95 -0.77
N LEU A 7 -3.17 0.82 -0.36
CA LEU A 7 -2.16 0.73 0.69
C LEU A 7 -0.99 -0.11 0.20
N ASP A 8 0.24 0.39 0.31
CA ASP A 8 1.37 -0.53 0.25
C ASP A 8 1.35 -1.45 1.47
N ARG A 9 2.02 -2.58 1.38
CA ARG A 9 2.05 -3.58 2.45
C ARG A 9 3.22 -3.34 3.40
N ASP A 10 4.42 -3.57 2.90
CA ASP A 10 5.66 -3.54 3.68
C ASP A 10 6.06 -2.09 3.99
N GLY A 11 6.18 -1.76 5.26
CA GLY A 11 6.45 -0.39 5.74
C GLY A 11 5.19 0.45 6.02
N VAL A 12 4.00 -0.04 5.65
CA VAL A 12 2.69 0.61 5.88
C VAL A 12 1.81 -0.21 6.82
N ILE A 13 1.46 -1.43 6.46
CA ILE A 13 0.61 -2.34 7.25
C ILE A 13 1.45 -3.20 8.18
N ASN A 14 2.55 -3.75 7.69
CA ASN A 14 3.55 -4.47 8.45
C ASN A 14 4.91 -3.79 8.33
N ARG A 15 5.77 -4.03 9.32
CA ARG A 15 7.12 -3.49 9.29
C ARG A 15 7.90 -4.05 8.10
N ALA A 16 8.63 -3.18 7.42
CA ALA A 16 9.67 -3.60 6.49
C ALA A 16 10.93 -3.98 7.27
N ILE A 17 11.67 -4.97 6.76
CA ILE A 17 13.01 -5.32 7.27
C ILE A 17 14.00 -4.40 6.59
N VAL A 18 14.65 -3.52 7.36
CA VAL A 18 15.60 -2.56 6.80
C VAL A 18 17.02 -3.13 6.85
N ARG A 19 17.69 -3.19 5.68
CA ARG A 19 19.10 -3.60 5.54
C ARG A 19 19.79 -2.55 4.68
N ASP A 20 20.89 -1.99 5.17
CA ASP A 20 21.66 -0.92 4.49
C ASP A 20 20.76 0.26 4.02
N GLY A 21 19.80 0.65 4.86
CA GLY A 21 18.85 1.73 4.57
C GLY A 21 17.78 1.40 3.53
N LYS A 22 17.69 0.15 3.06
CA LYS A 22 16.69 -0.30 2.07
C LYS A 22 15.63 -1.20 2.72
N PRO A 23 14.36 -1.05 2.36
CA PRO A 23 13.29 -1.88 2.87
C PRO A 23 13.19 -3.21 2.10
N TYR A 24 12.98 -4.29 2.85
CA TYR A 24 12.69 -5.63 2.35
C TYR A 24 11.43 -6.17 3.01
N PRO A 25 10.66 -7.03 2.31
CA PRO A 25 9.52 -7.70 2.92
C PRO A 25 9.99 -8.76 3.93
N PRO A 26 9.17 -9.13 4.92
CA PRO A 26 9.41 -10.31 5.76
C PRO A 26 9.50 -11.56 4.87
N SER A 27 10.41 -12.48 5.20
CA SER A 27 10.66 -13.68 4.39
C SER A 27 9.57 -14.74 4.56
N ASN A 28 8.93 -14.75 5.73
CA ASN A 28 7.89 -15.70 6.12
C ASN A 28 6.99 -15.08 7.21
N VAL A 29 6.01 -15.85 7.66
CA VAL A 29 5.04 -15.41 8.68
C VAL A 29 5.69 -15.16 10.05
N ASP A 30 6.77 -15.87 10.39
CA ASP A 30 7.46 -15.69 11.68
C ASP A 30 8.15 -14.33 11.78
N GLU A 31 8.54 -13.75 10.65
CA GLU A 31 9.13 -12.41 10.57
C GLU A 31 8.08 -11.30 10.42
N LEU A 32 6.80 -11.67 10.28
CA LEU A 32 5.72 -10.71 10.09
C LEU A 32 5.43 -9.95 11.38
N GLU A 33 5.58 -8.63 11.34
CA GLU A 33 5.27 -7.72 12.44
C GLU A 33 4.30 -6.65 11.97
N ILE A 34 3.05 -6.69 12.45
CA ILE A 34 2.02 -5.71 12.12
C ILE A 34 2.34 -4.38 12.80
N VAL A 35 2.19 -3.29 12.06
CA VAL A 35 2.41 -1.94 12.59
C VAL A 35 1.39 -1.64 13.70
N PRO A 36 1.82 -1.07 14.84
CA PRO A 36 0.91 -0.68 15.91
C PRO A 36 -0.22 0.22 15.41
N GLY A 37 -1.46 -0.11 15.80
CA GLY A 37 -2.65 0.66 15.42
C GLY A 37 -3.17 0.39 14.00
N ALA A 38 -2.55 -0.50 13.22
CA ALA A 38 -2.99 -0.79 11.85
C ALA A 38 -4.42 -1.34 11.81
N ALA A 39 -4.77 -2.26 12.70
CA ALA A 39 -6.10 -2.85 12.73
C ALA A 39 -7.21 -1.80 12.97
N ASP A 40 -7.02 -0.93 13.97
CA ASP A 40 -7.96 0.15 14.26
C ASP A 40 -8.05 1.16 13.09
N ALA A 41 -6.91 1.55 12.54
CA ALA A 41 -6.86 2.48 11.40
C ALA A 41 -7.64 1.95 10.19
N LEU A 42 -7.43 0.68 9.83
CA LEU A 42 -8.13 0.04 8.72
C LEU A 42 -9.64 -0.13 9.01
N ALA A 43 -10.01 -0.52 10.23
CA ALA A 43 -11.40 -0.64 10.64
C ALA A 43 -12.13 0.71 10.50
N ARG A 44 -11.56 1.80 11.00
CA ARG A 44 -12.12 3.16 10.90
C ARG A 44 -12.28 3.62 9.45
N LEU A 45 -11.33 3.34 8.58
CA LEU A 45 -11.44 3.65 7.14
C LEU A 45 -12.56 2.84 6.49
N ARG A 46 -12.69 1.56 6.82
CA ARG A 46 -13.79 0.71 6.32
C ARG A 46 -15.15 1.21 6.80
N ASP A 47 -15.28 1.57 8.08
CA ASP A 47 -16.52 2.10 8.68
C ASP A 47 -16.92 3.43 8.03
N ALA A 48 -15.97 4.21 7.54
CA ALA A 48 -16.21 5.42 6.75
C ALA A 48 -16.59 5.13 5.29
N GLY A 49 -16.66 3.86 4.88
CA GLY A 49 -17.12 3.43 3.57
C GLY A 49 -16.03 3.32 2.49
N TYR A 50 -14.75 3.36 2.87
CA TYR A 50 -13.66 3.13 1.93
C TYR A 50 -13.46 1.64 1.66
N HIS A 51 -13.20 1.31 0.41
CA HIS A 51 -12.71 0.00 -0.01
C HIS A 51 -11.21 -0.07 0.19
N LEU A 52 -10.72 -1.08 0.92
CA LEU A 52 -9.33 -1.16 1.35
C LEU A 52 -8.56 -2.18 0.50
N VAL A 53 -7.69 -1.68 -0.36
CA VAL A 53 -6.93 -2.49 -1.32
C VAL A 53 -5.44 -2.41 -1.05
N VAL A 54 -4.82 -3.53 -0.74
CA VAL A 54 -3.36 -3.63 -0.66
C VAL A 54 -2.79 -3.76 -2.07
N VAL A 55 -1.84 -2.89 -2.43
CA VAL A 55 -1.14 -2.87 -3.71
C VAL A 55 0.37 -2.99 -3.47
N THR A 56 0.95 -4.14 -3.74
CA THR A 56 2.32 -4.46 -3.34
C THR A 56 3.19 -4.98 -4.47
N ASN A 57 4.45 -4.52 -4.51
CA ASN A 57 5.49 -5.08 -5.39
C ASN A 57 6.21 -6.20 -4.64
N GLN A 58 6.26 -7.39 -5.23
CA GLN A 58 6.96 -8.56 -4.69
C GLN A 58 7.91 -9.16 -5.74
N PRO A 59 9.00 -8.46 -6.11
CA PRO A 59 9.89 -8.84 -7.21
C PRO A 59 10.73 -10.09 -6.92
N ASP A 60 10.86 -10.48 -5.66
CA ASP A 60 11.64 -11.66 -5.26
C ASP A 60 11.05 -12.95 -5.86
N VAL A 61 9.78 -12.93 -6.27
CA VAL A 61 9.17 -14.05 -6.99
C VAL A 61 9.75 -14.16 -8.41
N ALA A 62 9.85 -13.05 -9.14
CA ALA A 62 10.50 -13.04 -10.47
C ALA A 62 11.99 -13.40 -10.38
N ARG A 63 12.67 -12.97 -9.31
CA ARG A 63 14.07 -13.26 -9.03
C ARG A 63 14.33 -14.71 -8.61
N GLY A 64 13.27 -15.49 -8.34
CA GLY A 64 13.38 -16.88 -7.89
C GLY A 64 13.86 -17.06 -6.44
N THR A 65 13.91 -15.98 -5.65
CA THR A 65 14.31 -16.02 -4.23
C THR A 65 13.15 -16.20 -3.27
N ARG A 66 11.92 -16.12 -3.78
CA ARG A 66 10.66 -16.33 -3.04
C ARG A 66 9.60 -16.99 -3.93
N THR A 67 8.71 -17.78 -3.33
CA THR A 67 7.55 -18.35 -4.02
C THR A 67 6.34 -17.44 -3.90
N LYS A 68 5.38 -17.53 -4.84
CA LYS A 68 4.06 -16.88 -4.70
C LYS A 68 3.34 -17.36 -3.46
N GLN A 69 3.44 -18.65 -3.15
CA GLN A 69 2.83 -19.24 -1.96
C GLN A 69 3.32 -18.54 -0.68
N ALA A 70 4.63 -18.28 -0.53
CA ALA A 70 5.16 -17.57 0.63
C ALA A 70 4.61 -16.15 0.77
N VAL A 71 4.33 -15.46 -0.34
CA VAL A 71 3.68 -14.15 -0.34
C VAL A 71 2.22 -14.28 0.10
N GLU A 72 1.50 -15.27 -0.41
CA GLU A 72 0.09 -15.53 -0.08
C GLU A 72 -0.08 -15.92 1.40
N GLU A 73 0.82 -16.72 1.96
CA GLU A 73 0.82 -17.09 3.39
C GLU A 73 0.92 -15.86 4.30
N ILE A 74 1.72 -14.86 3.91
CA ILE A 74 1.79 -13.57 4.63
C ILE A 74 0.45 -12.83 4.52
N HIS A 75 -0.20 -12.80 3.36
CA HIS A 75 -1.50 -12.15 3.18
C HIS A 75 -2.57 -12.83 4.02
N GLU A 76 -2.59 -14.17 4.05
CA GLU A 76 -3.51 -14.94 4.90
C GLU A 76 -3.28 -14.64 6.39
N ALA A 77 -2.02 -14.54 6.83
CA ALA A 77 -1.68 -14.20 8.21
C ALA A 77 -2.17 -12.80 8.58
N LEU A 78 -2.05 -11.82 7.68
CA LEU A 78 -2.59 -10.48 7.87
C LEU A 78 -4.12 -10.49 8.04
N VAL A 79 -4.84 -11.24 7.20
CA VAL A 79 -6.29 -11.39 7.30
C VAL A 79 -6.69 -12.10 8.61
N LYS A 80 -6.02 -13.19 8.96
CA LYS A 80 -6.26 -13.93 10.21
C LYS A 80 -6.00 -13.09 11.46
N SER A 81 -5.15 -12.08 11.36
CA SER A 81 -4.90 -11.11 12.45
C SER A 81 -6.01 -10.07 12.62
N GLY A 82 -7.09 -10.16 11.86
CA GLY A 82 -8.26 -9.28 11.96
C GLY A 82 -8.13 -7.95 11.21
N LEU A 83 -7.16 -7.83 10.31
CA LEU A 83 -7.02 -6.62 9.49
C LEU A 83 -8.13 -6.50 8.46
N ALA A 84 -8.74 -5.32 8.41
CA ALA A 84 -9.83 -5.00 7.51
C ALA A 84 -9.32 -4.71 6.09
N VAL A 85 -8.90 -5.73 5.35
CA VAL A 85 -8.46 -5.63 3.94
C VAL A 85 -9.48 -6.32 3.04
N ASP A 86 -9.90 -5.65 1.97
CA ASP A 86 -10.89 -6.17 1.02
C ASP A 86 -10.25 -6.92 -0.15
N ALA A 87 -9.06 -6.48 -0.59
CA ALA A 87 -8.34 -7.12 -1.68
C ALA A 87 -6.82 -6.95 -1.55
N PHE A 88 -6.08 -7.94 -2.07
CA PHE A 88 -4.64 -7.86 -2.31
C PHE A 88 -4.37 -7.90 -3.81
N LYS A 89 -3.70 -6.89 -4.33
CA LYS A 89 -3.25 -6.81 -5.72
C LYS A 89 -1.72 -6.80 -5.73
N VAL A 90 -1.13 -7.79 -6.36
CA VAL A 90 0.31 -8.06 -6.27
C VAL A 90 0.95 -7.97 -7.64
N CYS A 91 2.04 -7.21 -7.74
CA CYS A 91 2.95 -7.30 -8.87
C CYS A 91 4.13 -8.21 -8.50
N TYR A 92 4.25 -9.33 -9.20
CA TYR A 92 5.34 -10.30 -9.03
C TYR A 92 6.53 -10.07 -9.96
N HIS A 93 6.49 -9.04 -10.80
CA HIS A 93 7.52 -8.72 -11.77
C HIS A 93 8.68 -7.93 -11.16
N ASP A 94 9.86 -8.03 -11.78
CA ASP A 94 10.99 -7.16 -11.49
C ASP A 94 11.08 -6.01 -12.50
N ASP A 95 12.01 -5.08 -12.31
CA ASP A 95 12.19 -3.91 -13.18
C ASP A 95 12.52 -4.30 -14.63
N ILE A 96 13.23 -5.42 -14.82
CA ILE A 96 13.59 -5.96 -16.14
C ILE A 96 12.36 -6.38 -16.97
N ASP A 97 11.27 -6.75 -16.31
CA ASP A 97 10.04 -7.23 -16.99
C ASP A 97 9.26 -6.11 -17.67
N GLN A 98 9.55 -4.85 -17.37
CA GLN A 98 8.94 -3.65 -17.96
C GLN A 98 7.39 -3.71 -17.98
N CYS A 99 6.78 -4.29 -16.94
CA CYS A 99 5.33 -4.40 -16.83
C CYS A 99 4.68 -3.06 -16.46
N ASN A 100 3.38 -2.97 -16.65
CA ASN A 100 2.58 -1.80 -16.27
C ASN A 100 2.04 -1.85 -14.83
N CYS A 101 2.21 -2.98 -14.12
CA CYS A 101 1.67 -3.18 -12.77
C CYS A 101 2.66 -2.86 -11.65
N ARG A 102 3.97 -2.93 -11.90
CA ARG A 102 4.99 -2.63 -10.90
C ARG A 102 5.07 -1.12 -10.63
N LYS A 103 4.75 -0.70 -9.40
CA LYS A 103 4.93 0.68 -8.97
C LYS A 103 6.38 1.14 -9.23
N PRO A 104 6.62 2.30 -9.83
CA PRO A 104 5.75 3.47 -9.93
C PRO A 104 4.77 3.46 -11.10
N ALA A 105 4.66 2.39 -11.89
CA ALA A 105 3.58 2.28 -12.86
C ALA A 105 2.23 2.15 -12.13
N PRO A 106 1.17 2.80 -12.61
CA PRO A 106 -0.12 2.87 -11.93
C PRO A 106 -1.03 1.65 -12.20
N GLY A 107 -0.56 0.66 -12.94
CA GLY A 107 -1.41 -0.42 -13.49
C GLY A 107 -2.24 -1.17 -12.46
N LEU A 108 -1.69 -1.48 -11.27
CA LEU A 108 -2.47 -2.14 -10.22
C LEU A 108 -3.67 -1.28 -9.77
N LEU A 109 -3.48 0.04 -9.61
CA LEU A 109 -4.54 0.95 -9.20
C LEU A 109 -5.59 1.11 -10.32
N LEU A 110 -5.13 1.33 -11.55
CA LEU A 110 -6.01 1.54 -12.71
C LEU A 110 -6.86 0.30 -13.01
N THR A 111 -6.25 -0.88 -13.03
CA THR A 111 -6.95 -2.14 -13.28
C THR A 111 -7.97 -2.42 -12.18
N THR A 112 -7.58 -2.26 -10.91
CA THR A 112 -8.49 -2.45 -9.78
C THR A 112 -9.66 -1.47 -9.85
N ALA A 113 -9.40 -0.20 -10.18
CA ALA A 113 -10.45 0.79 -10.29
C ALA A 113 -11.45 0.47 -11.40
N GLN A 114 -10.97 -0.04 -12.54
CA GLN A 114 -11.83 -0.48 -13.63
C GLN A 114 -12.67 -1.71 -13.26
N GLU A 115 -12.04 -2.72 -12.65
CA GLU A 115 -12.71 -3.97 -12.25
C GLU A 115 -13.78 -3.77 -11.18
N GLU A 116 -13.52 -2.87 -10.23
CA GLU A 116 -14.32 -2.73 -9.02
C GLU A 116 -15.15 -1.44 -8.96
N GLY A 117 -15.14 -0.63 -10.02
CA GLY A 117 -15.91 0.61 -10.12
C GLY A 117 -15.47 1.69 -9.13
N ILE A 118 -14.15 1.86 -8.96
CA ILE A 118 -13.56 2.80 -8.01
C ILE A 118 -13.34 4.17 -8.67
N ASP A 119 -13.73 5.23 -7.98
CA ASP A 119 -13.38 6.61 -8.31
C ASP A 119 -11.98 6.94 -7.77
N LEU A 120 -11.00 6.98 -8.65
CA LEU A 120 -9.62 7.27 -8.28
C LEU A 120 -9.42 8.70 -7.76
N THR A 121 -10.18 9.67 -8.27
CA THR A 121 -10.06 11.08 -7.85
C THR A 121 -10.56 11.30 -6.41
N GLY A 122 -11.52 10.51 -5.97
CA GLY A 122 -12.00 10.46 -4.59
C GLY A 122 -11.26 9.45 -3.70
N SER A 123 -10.18 8.83 -4.21
CA SER A 123 -9.44 7.77 -3.54
C SER A 123 -8.04 8.21 -3.11
N PHE A 124 -7.41 7.40 -2.28
CA PHE A 124 -6.11 7.69 -1.67
C PHE A 124 -5.11 6.57 -1.96
N MET A 125 -3.83 6.93 -2.06
CA MET A 125 -2.71 5.98 -2.04
C MET A 125 -1.81 6.29 -0.86
N VAL A 126 -1.61 5.31 0.03
CA VAL A 126 -0.71 5.40 1.20
C VAL A 126 0.48 4.50 0.97
N GLY A 127 1.67 5.06 1.02
CA GLY A 127 2.91 4.31 0.82
C GLY A 127 4.09 4.91 1.58
N ASP A 128 5.16 4.14 1.70
CA ASP A 128 6.39 4.53 2.40
C ASP A 128 7.57 4.76 1.45
N ARG A 129 7.34 4.57 0.13
CA ARG A 129 8.34 4.74 -0.90
C ARG A 129 7.90 5.73 -1.97
N TRP A 130 8.89 6.36 -2.63
CA TRP A 130 8.62 7.26 -3.77
C TRP A 130 7.81 6.58 -4.89
N ARG A 131 7.99 5.25 -5.08
CA ARG A 131 7.27 4.46 -6.08
C ARG A 131 5.77 4.40 -5.81
N ASP A 132 5.38 4.39 -4.56
CA ASP A 132 3.97 4.38 -4.14
C ASP A 132 3.30 5.71 -4.45
N VAL A 133 3.96 6.80 -4.05
CA VAL A 133 3.48 8.15 -4.29
C VAL A 133 3.33 8.43 -5.78
N GLU A 134 4.35 8.10 -6.58
CA GLU A 134 4.31 8.31 -8.03
C GLU A 134 3.23 7.46 -8.71
N ALA A 135 3.02 6.20 -8.28
CA ALA A 135 1.94 5.36 -8.79
C ALA A 135 0.57 5.96 -8.48
N GLY A 136 0.35 6.43 -7.25
CA GLY A 136 -0.89 7.10 -6.84
C GLY A 136 -1.15 8.39 -7.62
N GLN A 137 -0.12 9.24 -7.79
CA GLN A 137 -0.20 10.47 -8.58
C GLN A 137 -0.58 10.19 -10.04
N ARG A 138 0.07 9.21 -10.67
CA ARG A 138 -0.22 8.80 -12.05
C ARG A 138 -1.61 8.20 -12.21
N ALA A 139 -2.14 7.57 -11.16
CA ALA A 139 -3.51 7.05 -11.14
C ALA A 139 -4.56 8.14 -10.85
N GLY A 140 -4.17 9.32 -10.40
CA GLY A 140 -5.08 10.42 -10.05
C GLY A 140 -5.59 10.38 -8.61
N CYS A 141 -4.95 9.60 -7.73
CA CYS A 141 -5.28 9.56 -6.31
C CYS A 141 -4.61 10.68 -5.51
N THR A 142 -5.21 11.07 -4.40
CA THR A 142 -4.49 11.84 -3.37
C THR A 142 -3.49 10.91 -2.69
N THR A 143 -2.23 11.35 -2.56
CA THR A 143 -1.14 10.50 -2.05
C THR A 143 -0.67 10.92 -0.68
N LEU A 144 -0.48 9.93 0.20
CA LEU A 144 0.07 10.09 1.54
C LEU A 144 1.39 9.32 1.64
N PHE A 145 2.43 9.98 2.11
CA PHE A 145 3.77 9.44 2.21
C PHE A 145 4.19 9.25 3.67
N ILE A 146 4.45 8.00 4.07
CA ILE A 146 5.03 7.64 5.36
C ILE A 146 6.55 7.64 5.21
N ASP A 147 7.23 8.69 5.64
CA ASP A 147 8.68 8.82 5.48
C ASP A 147 9.43 7.96 6.51
N ARG A 148 9.96 6.84 6.05
CA ARG A 148 10.79 5.91 6.83
C ARG A 148 12.30 6.22 6.74
N ASN A 149 12.67 7.32 6.08
CA ASN A 149 14.08 7.69 5.86
C ASN A 149 14.94 6.61 5.16
N TYR A 150 14.35 5.89 4.22
CA TYR A 150 15.11 4.93 3.41
C TYR A 150 16.21 5.62 2.59
N ALA A 151 17.29 4.89 2.33
CA ALA A 151 18.39 5.32 1.46
C ALA A 151 17.99 5.24 -0.02
N GLU A 152 16.99 6.02 -0.40
CA GLU A 152 16.47 6.16 -1.76
C GLU A 152 15.99 7.59 -2.02
N ARG A 153 15.67 7.91 -3.27
CA ARG A 153 15.12 9.23 -3.59
C ARG A 153 13.79 9.47 -2.89
N LYS A 154 13.53 10.72 -2.52
CA LYS A 154 12.23 11.13 -2.00
C LYS A 154 11.22 11.30 -3.14
N PRO A 155 9.92 11.13 -2.88
CA PRO A 155 8.89 11.37 -3.88
C PRO A 155 8.82 12.85 -4.29
N ALA A 156 8.32 13.10 -5.51
CA ALA A 156 7.99 14.45 -5.94
C ALA A 156 6.61 14.87 -5.40
N GLN A 157 6.46 16.16 -5.11
CA GLN A 157 5.16 16.74 -4.76
C GLN A 157 4.17 16.66 -5.93
N PRO A 158 2.82 16.66 -5.69
CA PRO A 158 2.18 16.84 -4.38
C PRO A 158 1.98 15.52 -3.61
N TYR A 159 2.22 15.55 -2.32
CA TYR A 159 1.82 14.49 -1.38
C TYR A 159 1.62 15.05 0.04
N VAL A 160 0.87 14.32 0.86
CA VAL A 160 0.74 14.60 2.29
C VAL A 160 1.74 13.74 3.05
N ARG A 161 2.61 14.36 3.86
CA ARG A 161 3.54 13.63 4.71
C ARG A 161 2.87 13.26 6.03
N VAL A 162 2.95 11.99 6.40
CA VAL A 162 2.44 11.44 7.65
C VAL A 162 3.46 10.50 8.29
N GLY A 163 3.35 10.25 9.59
CA GLY A 163 4.31 9.43 10.33
C GLY A 163 3.97 7.93 10.35
N SER A 164 2.70 7.57 10.13
CA SER A 164 2.23 6.20 10.28
C SER A 164 0.90 5.96 9.56
N LEU A 165 0.48 4.69 9.44
CA LEU A 165 -0.85 4.34 8.93
C LEU A 165 -1.99 4.91 9.81
N PRO A 166 -1.95 4.86 11.16
CA PRO A 166 -2.93 5.56 11.97
C PRO A 166 -3.06 7.04 11.66
N GLU A 167 -1.95 7.76 11.52
CA GLU A 167 -1.95 9.19 11.17
C GLU A 167 -2.51 9.42 9.76
N ALA A 168 -2.18 8.54 8.80
CA ALA A 168 -2.77 8.58 7.46
C ALA A 168 -4.31 8.43 7.52
N ALA A 169 -4.80 7.47 8.30
CA ALA A 169 -6.24 7.25 8.48
C ALA A 169 -6.92 8.47 9.09
N GLU A 170 -6.35 9.07 10.13
CA GLU A 170 -6.86 10.30 10.73
C GLU A 170 -6.95 11.44 9.72
N TRP A 171 -5.90 11.62 8.94
CA TRP A 171 -5.88 12.67 7.92
C TRP A 171 -6.96 12.44 6.86
N ILE A 172 -7.09 11.20 6.31
CA ILE A 172 -8.11 10.84 5.33
C ILE A 172 -9.52 11.12 5.88
N LEU A 173 -9.80 10.65 7.10
CA LEU A 173 -11.11 10.84 7.74
C LEU A 173 -11.43 12.31 8.00
N SER A 174 -10.42 13.14 8.26
CA SER A 174 -10.60 14.58 8.44
C SER A 174 -11.04 15.29 7.15
N GLN A 175 -10.73 14.76 5.96
CA GLN A 175 -11.19 15.33 4.69
C GLN A 175 -12.69 15.10 4.48
N GLU A 176 -13.25 13.98 4.99
CA GLU A 176 -14.69 13.71 4.97
C GLU A 176 -15.50 14.78 5.73
N ALA A 177 -14.99 15.18 6.90
CA ALA A 177 -15.67 16.18 7.74
C ALA A 177 -15.71 17.57 7.09
N LYS A 178 -14.75 17.87 6.19
CA LYS A 178 -14.69 19.16 5.48
C LYS A 178 -15.56 19.20 4.21
N SER A 179 -15.97 18.03 3.72
CA SER A 179 -16.77 17.89 2.50
C SER A 179 -18.29 17.82 2.76
N ARG A 180 -18.69 17.85 4.02
CA ARG A 180 -20.09 17.91 4.50
C ARG A 180 -20.44 19.32 4.95
#